data_8ff44071f52fa6e2e1eedf24929540fa
#
_entry.id   8ff44071f52fa6e2e1eedf24929540fa
#
_cell.length_a   1.000
_cell.length_b   1.000
_cell.length_c   1.000
_cell.angle_alpha   90.00
_cell.angle_beta   90.00
_cell.angle_gamma   90.00
#
_symmetry.space_group_name_H-M   'P 1'
#
loop_
_entity.id
_entity.type
_entity.pdbx_description
1 polymer ?
#
loop_
_entity_poly.entity_id
_entity_poly.type
_entity_poly.pdbx_seq_one_letter_code
_entity_poly.pdbx_strand_id
1 'polypeptide(L)'
;YREAYWWLRDHTPKDARILAWWDYGYQITGIGERTTLADGNTWNHEHIATLGYILTSPEDQAHKIAKHLADYVLVWAGGGGDDLAKSPHMARIGNSIYHHFCPDDPTCQHFGFYQGGQPTPSMEASLLYKLTTHDPRRPSLNTSRWEPVYQSKYGKVRIFKIKKVSKKSRTWVKESTLCDAPGSWYCPGQYPPAVQWLIDLRKPFRQLEDFNKKADSEADEYTKKYHEKMSAREGGPGEGREVAAAALKYVGCFRLESELPEQRVYGGGVAGASAS
;
A
#
# COMPACT_ATOMS: atom_id res chain seq x y z
N TYR A 1 -5.99 13.10 -12.52
CA TYR A 1 -5.04 12.16 -11.89
C TYR A 1 -3.75 12.03 -12.70
N ARG A 2 -3.83 11.84 -14.02
CA ARG A 2 -2.66 11.65 -14.90
C ARG A 2 -1.63 12.78 -14.78
N GLU A 3 -2.07 14.01 -14.63
CA GLU A 3 -1.22 15.18 -14.44
C GLU A 3 -0.25 15.07 -13.24
N ALA A 4 -0.67 14.37 -12.17
CA ALA A 4 0.17 14.16 -11.00
C ALA A 4 1.34 13.19 -11.30
N TYR A 5 1.10 12.18 -12.12
CA TYR A 5 2.15 11.26 -12.54
C TYR A 5 3.12 11.93 -13.51
N TRP A 6 2.63 12.78 -14.42
CA TRP A 6 3.49 13.62 -15.26
C TRP A 6 4.33 14.57 -14.43
N TRP A 7 3.71 15.17 -13.39
CA TRP A 7 4.46 16.02 -12.47
C TRP A 7 5.61 15.26 -11.79
N LEU A 8 5.38 14.03 -11.33
CA LEU A 8 6.43 13.18 -10.76
C LEU A 8 7.57 12.98 -11.77
N ARG A 9 7.24 12.64 -13.01
CA ARG A 9 8.22 12.43 -14.07
C ARG A 9 9.07 13.67 -14.34
N ASP A 10 8.43 14.82 -14.41
CA ASP A 10 9.06 16.05 -14.89
C ASP A 10 9.76 16.85 -13.78
N HIS A 11 9.35 16.68 -12.51
CA HIS A 11 9.81 17.51 -11.39
C HIS A 11 10.55 16.77 -10.28
N THR A 12 10.78 15.46 -10.43
CA THR A 12 11.52 14.69 -9.42
C THR A 12 12.75 14.01 -10.03
N PRO A 13 13.79 13.69 -9.25
CA PRO A 13 14.93 12.92 -9.75
C PRO A 13 14.49 11.58 -10.36
N LYS A 14 15.20 11.12 -11.39
CA LYS A 14 14.89 9.84 -12.07
C LYS A 14 14.91 8.65 -11.14
N ASP A 15 15.76 8.68 -10.12
CA ASP A 15 15.91 7.66 -9.09
C ASP A 15 15.05 7.93 -7.83
N ALA A 16 14.06 8.81 -7.92
CA ALA A 16 13.15 9.07 -6.81
C ALA A 16 12.25 7.86 -6.53
N ARG A 17 12.08 7.57 -5.25
CA ARG A 17 11.25 6.48 -4.73
C ARG A 17 9.97 7.07 -4.16
N ILE A 18 8.83 6.51 -4.56
CA ILE A 18 7.51 7.04 -4.23
C ILE A 18 6.80 6.08 -3.28
N LEU A 19 6.45 6.58 -2.10
CA LEU A 19 5.56 5.92 -1.17
C LEU A 19 4.13 6.26 -1.56
N ALA A 20 3.34 5.25 -1.89
CA ALA A 20 1.92 5.36 -2.17
C ALA A 20 1.26 4.03 -1.82
N TRP A 21 -0.06 4.00 -1.70
CA TRP A 21 -0.75 2.73 -1.60
C TRP A 21 -0.54 1.92 -2.90
N TRP A 22 -0.45 0.62 -2.79
CA TRP A 22 -0.07 -0.28 -3.89
C TRP A 22 -0.94 -0.13 -5.16
N ASP A 23 -2.20 0.28 -5.02
CA ASP A 23 -3.14 0.50 -6.14
C ASP A 23 -2.58 1.45 -7.22
N TYR A 24 -1.67 2.33 -6.86
CA TYR A 24 -1.14 3.37 -7.75
C TYR A 24 0.23 3.03 -8.35
N GLY A 25 0.79 1.89 -7.98
CA GLY A 25 2.14 1.52 -8.37
C GLY A 25 2.35 1.48 -9.87
N TYR A 26 1.43 0.88 -10.62
CA TYR A 26 1.53 0.83 -12.09
C TYR A 26 1.54 2.21 -12.75
N GLN A 27 0.72 3.13 -12.26
CA GLN A 27 0.68 4.49 -12.82
C GLN A 27 1.94 5.27 -12.44
N ILE A 28 2.48 5.06 -11.22
CA ILE A 28 3.73 5.68 -10.79
C ILE A 28 4.88 5.18 -11.66
N THR A 29 4.95 3.88 -11.92
CA THR A 29 6.02 3.29 -12.74
C THR A 29 5.82 3.58 -14.22
N GLY A 30 4.63 3.34 -14.78
CA GLY A 30 4.39 3.41 -16.22
C GLY A 30 4.20 4.84 -16.77
N ILE A 31 3.64 5.76 -15.95
CA ILE A 31 3.40 7.15 -16.40
C ILE A 31 4.38 8.12 -15.72
N GLY A 32 4.60 7.92 -14.42
CA GLY A 32 5.49 8.74 -13.62
C GLY A 32 6.97 8.40 -13.82
N GLU A 33 7.27 7.24 -14.38
CA GLU A 33 8.64 6.75 -14.61
C GLU A 33 9.50 6.82 -13.33
N ARG A 34 8.88 6.50 -12.19
CA ARG A 34 9.53 6.53 -10.87
C ARG A 34 9.35 5.20 -10.17
N THR A 35 10.30 4.87 -9.30
CA THR A 35 10.23 3.67 -8.49
C THR A 35 9.11 3.78 -7.46
N THR A 36 8.19 2.83 -7.46
CA THR A 36 7.19 2.66 -6.39
C THR A 36 7.66 1.64 -5.36
N LEU A 37 7.16 1.73 -4.13
CA LEU A 37 7.46 0.75 -3.09
C LEU A 37 6.69 -0.56 -3.25
N ALA A 38 5.47 -0.47 -3.79
CA ALA A 38 4.65 -1.63 -4.10
C ALA A 38 3.68 -1.30 -5.24
N ASP A 39 3.23 -2.32 -5.94
CA ASP A 39 2.22 -2.27 -6.99
C ASP A 39 1.31 -3.51 -6.94
N GLY A 40 0.42 -3.67 -7.90
CA GLY A 40 -0.50 -4.80 -7.99
C GLY A 40 0.16 -6.16 -8.20
N ASN A 41 1.44 -6.20 -8.57
CA ASN A 41 2.24 -7.44 -8.69
C ASN A 41 3.14 -7.71 -7.48
N THR A 42 3.02 -6.91 -6.42
CA THR A 42 3.83 -7.10 -5.22
C THR A 42 3.35 -8.32 -4.45
N TRP A 43 4.10 -9.39 -4.50
CA TRP A 43 3.85 -10.65 -3.77
C TRP A 43 4.30 -10.59 -2.31
N ASN A 44 5.10 -9.61 -1.96
CA ASN A 44 5.62 -9.46 -0.62
C ASN A 44 4.61 -8.75 0.29
N HIS A 45 3.84 -9.52 1.04
CA HIS A 45 2.86 -9.02 2.01
C HIS A 45 3.48 -8.08 3.05
N GLU A 46 4.73 -8.30 3.42
CA GLU A 46 5.46 -7.45 4.36
C GLU A 46 5.65 -6.03 3.80
N HIS A 47 5.93 -5.88 2.49
CA HIS A 47 5.98 -4.57 1.84
C HIS A 47 4.64 -3.85 1.90
N ILE A 48 3.57 -4.55 1.53
CA ILE A 48 2.22 -3.98 1.55
C ILE A 48 1.83 -3.61 2.99
N ALA A 49 2.11 -4.49 3.94
CA ALA A 49 1.86 -4.23 5.37
C ALA A 49 2.69 -3.05 5.89
N THR A 50 3.95 -2.92 5.46
CA THR A 50 4.81 -1.79 5.82
C THR A 50 4.25 -0.47 5.26
N LEU A 51 3.74 -0.46 4.03
CA LEU A 51 3.05 0.72 3.48
C LEU A 51 1.81 1.08 4.29
N GLY A 52 0.95 0.09 4.58
CA GLY A 52 -0.22 0.27 5.43
C GLY A 52 0.15 0.82 6.81
N TYR A 53 1.15 0.23 7.43
CA TYR A 53 1.66 0.66 8.73
C TYR A 53 2.18 2.12 8.71
N ILE A 54 2.97 2.50 7.70
CA ILE A 54 3.47 3.89 7.58
C ILE A 54 2.31 4.86 7.42
N LEU A 55 1.38 4.60 6.50
CA LEU A 55 0.29 5.52 6.20
C LEU A 55 -0.68 5.68 7.38
N THR A 56 -0.90 4.63 8.15
CA THR A 56 -1.85 4.64 9.27
C THR A 56 -1.22 4.93 10.63
N SER A 57 0.11 4.99 10.71
CA SER A 57 0.82 5.37 11.93
C SER A 57 0.76 6.88 12.20
N PRO A 58 0.94 7.30 13.47
CA PRO A 58 1.19 8.70 13.80
C PRO A 58 2.35 9.26 12.97
N GLU A 59 2.25 10.52 12.62
CA GLU A 59 3.16 11.23 11.71
C GLU A 59 4.64 11.05 12.05
N ASP A 60 4.98 11.13 13.34
CA ASP A 60 6.36 10.99 13.82
C ASP A 60 6.92 9.59 13.61
N GLN A 61 6.10 8.60 13.87
CA GLN A 61 6.44 7.20 13.67
C GLN A 61 6.57 6.88 12.17
N ALA A 62 5.63 7.34 11.38
CA ALA A 62 5.67 7.21 9.93
C ALA A 62 6.96 7.78 9.33
N HIS A 63 7.38 8.97 9.78
CA HIS A 63 8.60 9.62 9.28
C HIS A 63 9.88 8.85 9.65
N LYS A 64 9.94 8.22 10.85
CA LYS A 64 11.11 7.41 11.26
C LYS A 64 11.39 6.27 10.28
N ILE A 65 10.35 5.75 9.63
CA ILE A 65 10.44 4.64 8.68
C ILE A 65 10.56 5.17 7.25
N ALA A 66 9.63 6.03 6.83
CA ALA A 66 9.53 6.49 5.44
C ALA A 66 10.81 7.17 4.92
N LYS A 67 11.51 7.95 5.76
CA LYS A 67 12.78 8.60 5.38
C LYS A 67 13.90 7.65 4.94
N HIS A 68 13.80 6.37 5.27
CA HIS A 68 14.74 5.33 4.86
C HIS A 68 14.32 4.63 3.58
N LEU A 69 13.03 4.71 3.23
CA LEU A 69 12.43 3.93 2.15
C LEU A 69 12.08 4.77 0.91
N ALA A 70 11.66 6.03 1.11
CA ALA A 70 11.13 6.85 0.03
C ALA A 70 11.62 8.30 0.05
N ASP A 71 11.42 8.99 -1.05
CA ASP A 71 11.78 10.40 -1.24
C ASP A 71 10.53 11.29 -1.32
N TYR A 72 9.41 10.72 -1.77
CA TYR A 72 8.11 11.40 -1.87
C TYR A 72 7.00 10.47 -1.41
N VAL A 73 5.88 11.07 -0.99
CA VAL A 73 4.63 10.36 -0.74
C VAL A 73 3.54 10.93 -1.62
N LEU A 74 2.76 10.05 -2.24
CA LEU A 74 1.60 10.40 -3.05
C LEU A 74 0.36 9.82 -2.39
N VAL A 75 -0.68 10.66 -2.23
CA VAL A 75 -1.98 10.26 -1.70
C VAL A 75 -3.12 10.74 -2.58
N TRP A 76 -4.18 9.97 -2.64
CA TRP A 76 -5.44 10.36 -3.23
C TRP A 76 -6.36 10.95 -2.16
N ALA A 77 -6.84 12.17 -2.40
CA ALA A 77 -7.62 12.94 -1.45
C ALA A 77 -8.95 13.38 -2.09
N GLY A 78 -10.03 12.75 -1.69
CA GLY A 78 -11.39 13.12 -2.07
C GLY A 78 -11.93 12.47 -3.35
N GLY A 79 -13.23 12.27 -3.36
CA GLY A 79 -14.01 11.82 -4.50
C GLY A 79 -14.41 10.34 -4.47
N GLY A 80 -14.82 9.81 -3.34
CA GLY A 80 -15.32 8.43 -3.20
C GLY A 80 -14.30 7.37 -3.63
N GLY A 81 -13.92 6.47 -2.75
CA GLY A 81 -12.87 5.49 -3.01
C GLY A 81 -11.45 6.05 -2.97
N ASP A 82 -11.26 7.18 -2.30
CA ASP A 82 -9.95 7.75 -1.99
C ASP A 82 -9.21 6.95 -0.91
N ASP A 83 -8.01 7.41 -0.55
CA ASP A 83 -7.19 6.70 0.42
C ASP A 83 -7.79 6.71 1.83
N LEU A 84 -8.59 7.71 2.18
CA LEU A 84 -9.32 7.71 3.46
C LEU A 84 -10.38 6.61 3.52
N ALA A 85 -11.09 6.36 2.43
CA ALA A 85 -12.04 5.26 2.35
C ALA A 85 -11.36 3.88 2.44
N LYS A 86 -10.12 3.77 1.95
CA LYS A 86 -9.31 2.54 2.01
C LYS A 86 -8.55 2.37 3.31
N SER A 87 -8.43 3.41 4.12
CA SER A 87 -7.55 3.44 5.30
C SER A 87 -7.83 2.37 6.35
N PRO A 88 -9.09 1.95 6.63
CA PRO A 88 -9.33 0.83 7.54
C PRO A 88 -8.74 -0.49 7.01
N HIS A 89 -8.72 -0.67 5.69
CA HIS A 89 -8.08 -1.81 5.07
C HIS A 89 -6.55 -1.73 5.17
N MET A 90 -5.96 -0.56 4.95
CA MET A 90 -4.53 -0.32 5.15
C MET A 90 -4.10 -0.65 6.59
N ALA A 91 -4.88 -0.20 7.59
CA ALA A 91 -4.62 -0.48 9.00
C ALA A 91 -4.66 -1.98 9.31
N ARG A 92 -5.66 -2.70 8.80
CA ARG A 92 -5.77 -4.16 8.98
C ARG A 92 -4.60 -4.90 8.36
N ILE A 93 -4.22 -4.54 7.14
CA ILE A 93 -3.05 -5.16 6.48
C ILE A 93 -1.78 -4.85 7.25
N GLY A 94 -1.55 -3.62 7.66
CA GLY A 94 -0.41 -3.26 8.51
C GLY A 94 -0.38 -4.07 9.80
N ASN A 95 -1.53 -4.22 10.45
CA ASN A 95 -1.65 -4.96 11.69
C ASN A 95 -1.53 -6.49 11.52
N SER A 96 -1.79 -7.03 10.33
CA SER A 96 -1.62 -8.47 10.09
C SER A 96 -0.16 -8.94 10.22
N ILE A 97 0.79 -8.04 10.03
CA ILE A 97 2.23 -8.28 10.16
C ILE A 97 2.79 -7.65 11.44
N TYR A 98 2.37 -6.41 11.76
CA TYR A 98 2.87 -5.62 12.89
C TYR A 98 1.80 -5.49 13.97
N HIS A 99 1.53 -6.58 14.69
CA HIS A 99 0.41 -6.68 15.64
C HIS A 99 0.45 -5.66 16.79
N HIS A 100 1.61 -5.08 17.07
CA HIS A 100 1.75 -4.02 18.07
C HIS A 100 1.03 -2.72 17.69
N PHE A 101 0.58 -2.59 16.43
CA PHE A 101 -0.16 -1.42 15.96
C PHE A 101 -1.59 -1.39 16.55
N CYS A 102 -2.28 -2.52 16.54
CA CYS A 102 -3.57 -2.72 17.20
C CYS A 102 -3.52 -4.01 18.03
N PRO A 103 -2.80 -4.04 19.17
CA PRO A 103 -2.49 -5.28 19.87
C PRO A 103 -3.75 -6.02 20.38
N ASP A 104 -4.77 -5.27 20.80
CA ASP A 104 -5.99 -5.81 21.37
C ASP A 104 -7.12 -5.95 20.35
N ASP A 105 -6.91 -5.47 19.12
CA ASP A 105 -7.92 -5.48 18.07
C ASP A 105 -7.33 -5.92 16.73
N PRO A 106 -7.37 -7.22 16.39
CA PRO A 106 -6.85 -7.75 15.15
C PRO A 106 -7.39 -7.09 13.89
N THR A 107 -8.60 -6.57 13.94
CA THR A 107 -9.28 -5.93 12.81
C THR A 107 -9.07 -4.41 12.75
N CYS A 108 -8.36 -3.84 13.71
CA CYS A 108 -8.12 -2.39 13.85
C CYS A 108 -9.41 -1.57 13.73
N GLN A 109 -10.49 -1.98 14.43
CA GLN A 109 -11.78 -1.28 14.37
C GLN A 109 -11.70 0.15 14.90
N HIS A 110 -10.73 0.43 15.79
CA HIS A 110 -10.48 1.77 16.29
C HIS A 110 -9.89 2.73 15.25
N PHE A 111 -9.49 2.20 14.09
CA PHE A 111 -8.96 3.02 13.01
C PHE A 111 -10.04 3.27 11.97
N GLY A 112 -10.57 4.48 11.90
CA GLY A 112 -11.63 4.81 10.97
C GLY A 112 -12.38 6.10 11.33
N PHE A 113 -13.67 6.09 11.05
CA PHE A 113 -14.57 7.21 11.30
C PHE A 113 -15.77 6.75 12.13
N TYR A 114 -16.22 7.61 13.02
CA TYR A 114 -17.49 7.43 13.73
C TYR A 114 -18.68 7.66 12.81
N GLN A 115 -19.86 7.24 13.25
CA GLN A 115 -21.12 7.64 12.62
C GLN A 115 -21.19 9.18 12.61
N GLY A 116 -21.41 9.78 11.42
CA GLY A 116 -21.34 11.22 11.25
C GLY A 116 -20.02 11.74 10.65
N GLY A 117 -19.07 10.86 10.32
CA GLY A 117 -17.88 11.21 9.55
C GLY A 117 -16.74 11.86 10.35
N GLN A 118 -16.84 11.88 11.69
CA GLN A 118 -15.72 12.32 12.53
C GLN A 118 -14.64 11.24 12.60
N PRO A 119 -13.34 11.59 12.43
CA PRO A 119 -12.28 10.62 12.55
C PRO A 119 -12.15 10.11 13.98
N THR A 120 -11.75 8.85 14.13
CA THR A 120 -11.30 8.36 15.44
C THR A 120 -9.96 9.01 15.81
N PRO A 121 -9.56 9.04 17.10
CA PRO A 121 -8.27 9.59 17.49
C PRO A 121 -7.08 8.96 16.76
N SER A 122 -7.13 7.65 16.50
CA SER A 122 -6.09 6.95 15.74
C SER A 122 -6.04 7.40 14.27
N MET A 123 -7.20 7.61 13.64
CA MET A 123 -7.30 8.14 12.29
C MET A 123 -6.76 9.56 12.23
N GLU A 124 -7.21 10.44 13.12
CA GLU A 124 -6.80 11.85 13.14
C GLU A 124 -5.28 12.01 13.35
N ALA A 125 -4.69 11.17 14.18
CA ALA A 125 -3.25 11.16 14.41
C ALA A 125 -2.44 10.62 13.22
N SER A 126 -3.07 9.85 12.31
CA SER A 126 -2.37 9.16 11.23
C SER A 126 -1.75 10.10 10.21
N LEU A 127 -0.63 9.66 9.63
CA LEU A 127 0.00 10.37 8.52
C LEU A 127 -0.99 10.57 7.37
N LEU A 128 -1.71 9.52 6.99
CA LEU A 128 -2.64 9.55 5.86
C LEU A 128 -3.71 10.64 6.03
N TYR A 129 -4.35 10.71 7.20
CA TYR A 129 -5.35 11.72 7.47
C TYR A 129 -4.75 13.14 7.37
N LYS A 130 -3.59 13.36 7.94
CA LYS A 130 -2.90 14.66 7.90
C LYS A 130 -2.50 15.07 6.47
N LEU A 131 -2.04 14.12 5.64
CA LEU A 131 -1.70 14.41 4.23
C LEU A 131 -2.95 14.73 3.40
N THR A 132 -4.01 13.96 3.57
CA THR A 132 -5.24 14.12 2.78
C THR A 132 -6.05 15.34 3.17
N THR A 133 -6.02 15.75 4.44
CA THR A 133 -6.74 16.92 4.96
C THR A 133 -5.89 18.18 5.08
N HIS A 134 -4.60 18.11 4.69
CA HIS A 134 -3.68 19.23 4.81
C HIS A 134 -4.25 20.51 4.19
N ASP A 135 -4.36 21.57 4.99
CA ASP A 135 -4.66 22.95 4.55
C ASP A 135 -3.51 23.86 5.00
N PRO A 136 -2.84 24.56 4.08
CA PRO A 136 -1.77 25.50 4.44
C PRO A 136 -2.21 26.59 5.43
N ARG A 137 -3.51 26.91 5.46
CA ARG A 137 -4.09 27.91 6.38
C ARG A 137 -4.36 27.36 7.78
N ARG A 138 -4.43 26.04 7.92
CA ARG A 138 -4.63 25.33 9.19
C ARG A 138 -3.69 24.13 9.26
N PRO A 139 -2.39 24.37 9.46
CA PRO A 139 -1.40 23.31 9.37
C PRO A 139 -1.58 22.31 10.51
N SER A 140 -2.01 21.09 10.17
CA SER A 140 -2.00 19.91 11.06
C SER A 140 -0.81 19.02 10.82
N LEU A 141 -0.09 19.23 9.71
CA LEU A 141 1.04 18.44 9.23
C LEU A 141 2.35 19.17 9.55
N ASN A 142 3.35 18.43 10.00
CA ASN A 142 4.69 18.97 10.24
C ASN A 142 5.46 19.13 8.91
N THR A 143 5.43 20.33 8.36
CA THR A 143 6.08 20.65 7.08
C THR A 143 7.60 20.57 7.11
N SER A 144 8.24 20.50 8.28
CA SER A 144 9.68 20.24 8.40
C SER A 144 10.05 18.78 8.06
N ARG A 145 9.06 17.89 8.00
CA ARG A 145 9.19 16.46 7.65
C ARG A 145 8.52 16.12 6.32
N TRP A 146 7.37 16.73 6.06
CA TRP A 146 6.51 16.46 4.91
C TRP A 146 6.21 17.77 4.20
N GLU A 147 6.96 18.09 3.17
CA GLU A 147 6.81 19.32 2.41
C GLU A 147 5.79 19.14 1.29
N PRO A 148 4.67 19.88 1.28
CA PRO A 148 3.74 19.83 0.17
C PRO A 148 4.42 20.38 -1.09
N VAL A 149 4.50 19.60 -2.16
CA VAL A 149 5.18 20.00 -3.41
C VAL A 149 4.25 20.03 -4.61
N TYR A 150 3.13 19.32 -4.55
CA TYR A 150 2.16 19.31 -5.64
C TYR A 150 0.75 18.97 -5.17
N GLN A 151 -0.21 19.62 -5.79
CA GLN A 151 -1.63 19.28 -5.70
C GLN A 151 -2.24 19.35 -7.09
N SER A 152 -3.00 18.32 -7.48
CA SER A 152 -3.70 18.30 -8.76
C SER A 152 -4.78 19.38 -8.86
N LYS A 153 -5.16 19.76 -10.07
CA LYS A 153 -6.11 20.84 -10.35
C LYS A 153 -7.38 20.80 -9.49
N TYR A 154 -7.89 19.61 -9.21
CA TYR A 154 -9.11 19.40 -8.40
C TYR A 154 -8.83 18.93 -6.98
N GLY A 155 -7.59 19.04 -6.49
CA GLY A 155 -7.20 18.62 -5.15
C GLY A 155 -7.25 17.10 -4.89
N LYS A 156 -7.46 16.30 -5.94
CA LYS A 156 -7.69 14.86 -5.84
C LYS A 156 -6.42 14.05 -5.59
N VAL A 157 -5.27 14.53 -6.02
CA VAL A 157 -3.96 13.92 -5.78
C VAL A 157 -3.05 14.96 -5.17
N ARG A 158 -2.36 14.56 -4.11
CA ARG A 158 -1.37 15.39 -3.42
C ARG A 158 -0.05 14.67 -3.32
N ILE A 159 1.03 15.40 -3.50
CA ILE A 159 2.39 14.87 -3.39
C ILE A 159 3.16 15.72 -2.38
N PHE A 160 3.84 15.02 -1.48
CA PHE A 160 4.68 15.62 -0.47
C PHE A 160 6.10 15.08 -0.59
N LYS A 161 7.08 15.95 -0.44
CA LYS A 161 8.48 15.55 -0.36
C LYS A 161 8.80 15.16 1.07
N ILE A 162 9.43 14.02 1.23
CA ILE A 162 9.93 13.54 2.53
C ILE A 162 11.24 14.27 2.82
N LYS A 163 11.28 15.00 3.93
CA LYS A 163 12.49 15.72 4.36
C LYS A 163 13.40 14.82 5.16
N LYS A 164 14.68 15.15 5.19
CA LYS A 164 15.70 14.42 5.96
C LYS A 164 15.80 12.94 5.56
N VAL A 165 15.64 12.65 4.27
CA VAL A 165 15.83 11.29 3.73
C VAL A 165 17.24 10.80 4.03
N SER A 166 17.34 9.55 4.47
CA SER A 166 18.61 8.93 4.86
C SER A 166 19.46 8.59 3.64
N LYS A 167 20.53 9.34 3.43
CA LYS A 167 21.52 9.05 2.40
C LYS A 167 22.15 7.66 2.58
N LYS A 168 22.46 7.27 3.82
CA LYS A 168 23.03 5.97 4.16
C LYS A 168 22.12 4.82 3.70
N SER A 169 20.81 4.91 4.01
CA SER A 169 19.85 3.89 3.58
C SER A 169 19.68 3.86 2.06
N ARG A 170 19.70 5.02 1.41
CA ARG A 170 19.63 5.09 -0.06
C ARG A 170 20.86 4.46 -0.73
N THR A 171 22.05 4.71 -0.21
CA THR A 171 23.28 4.06 -0.66
C THR A 171 23.22 2.55 -0.44
N TRP A 172 22.78 2.14 0.76
CA TRP A 172 22.63 0.71 1.09
C TRP A 172 21.72 -0.01 0.07
N VAL A 173 20.57 0.58 -0.29
CA VAL A 173 19.66 0.01 -1.30
C VAL A 173 20.34 -0.15 -2.67
N LYS A 174 21.16 0.82 -3.07
CA LYS A 174 21.90 0.76 -4.35
C LYS A 174 22.98 -0.33 -4.38
N GLU A 175 23.59 -0.56 -3.24
CA GLU A 175 24.71 -1.52 -3.08
C GLU A 175 24.24 -2.93 -2.74
N SER A 176 23.05 -3.07 -2.15
CA SER A 176 22.50 -4.36 -1.75
C SER A 176 21.77 -5.01 -2.93
N THR A 177 22.54 -5.69 -3.78
CA THR A 177 22.03 -6.40 -4.97
C THR A 177 21.71 -7.88 -4.70
N LEU A 178 21.49 -8.24 -3.45
CA LEU A 178 21.23 -9.63 -3.04
C LEU A 178 19.93 -10.22 -3.63
N CYS A 179 19.10 -9.38 -4.21
CA CYS A 179 17.87 -9.76 -4.87
C CYS A 179 17.82 -9.19 -6.28
N ASP A 180 18.17 -10.00 -7.24
CA ASP A 180 18.16 -9.64 -8.66
C ASP A 180 16.78 -9.74 -9.31
N ALA A 181 15.71 -9.85 -8.52
CA ALA A 181 14.36 -9.89 -9.08
C ALA A 181 14.02 -8.57 -9.78
N PRO A 182 13.76 -8.56 -11.09
CA PRO A 182 13.42 -7.35 -11.82
C PRO A 182 12.21 -6.65 -11.19
N GLY A 183 12.34 -5.35 -10.91
CA GLY A 183 11.27 -4.53 -10.35
C GLY A 183 11.11 -4.60 -8.84
N SER A 184 11.80 -5.50 -8.15
CA SER A 184 11.85 -5.53 -6.69
C SER A 184 13.12 -4.84 -6.21
N TRP A 185 12.95 -3.78 -5.43
CA TRP A 185 14.10 -3.14 -4.78
C TRP A 185 14.41 -3.76 -3.42
N TYR A 186 13.60 -4.75 -2.99
CA TYR A 186 13.84 -5.58 -1.82
C TYR A 186 13.43 -7.02 -2.06
N CYS A 187 14.25 -7.93 -1.60
CA CYS A 187 13.81 -9.28 -1.30
C CYS A 187 13.06 -9.33 0.03
N PRO A 188 12.21 -10.34 0.25
CA PRO A 188 11.66 -10.61 1.57
C PRO A 188 12.75 -10.59 2.63
N GLY A 189 12.56 -9.78 3.67
CA GLY A 189 13.52 -9.66 4.77
C GLY A 189 14.72 -8.75 4.52
N GLN A 190 14.84 -8.12 3.35
CA GLN A 190 15.93 -7.18 3.06
C GLN A 190 15.46 -5.73 3.18
N TYR A 191 15.90 -5.07 4.22
CA TYR A 191 15.60 -3.68 4.51
C TYR A 191 16.86 -2.94 4.95
N PRO A 192 16.92 -1.62 4.73
CA PRO A 192 18.00 -0.85 5.31
C PRO A 192 18.13 -1.10 6.82
N PRO A 193 19.35 -1.30 7.34
CA PRO A 193 19.55 -1.66 8.75
C PRO A 193 18.85 -0.74 9.75
N ALA A 194 18.64 0.52 9.38
CA ALA A 194 17.94 1.50 10.21
C ALA A 194 16.46 1.23 10.43
N VAL A 195 15.82 0.38 9.63
CA VAL A 195 14.42 -0.04 9.79
C VAL A 195 14.30 -1.51 10.19
N GLN A 196 15.41 -2.22 10.34
CA GLN A 196 15.43 -3.62 10.72
C GLN A 196 14.67 -3.89 12.02
N TRP A 197 14.74 -2.97 12.99
CA TRP A 197 13.99 -3.05 14.24
C TRP A 197 12.47 -3.20 14.03
N LEU A 198 11.90 -2.57 13.00
CA LEU A 198 10.48 -2.72 12.68
C LEU A 198 10.20 -4.11 12.12
N ILE A 199 11.10 -4.57 11.25
CA ILE A 199 10.96 -5.88 10.61
C ILE A 199 11.08 -7.00 11.64
N ASP A 200 11.95 -6.83 12.64
CA ASP A 200 12.14 -7.78 13.74
C ASP A 200 10.89 -7.90 14.64
N LEU A 201 10.06 -6.85 14.66
CA LEU A 201 8.77 -6.86 15.38
C LEU A 201 7.68 -7.62 14.63
N ARG A 202 7.91 -7.99 13.37
CA ARG A 202 6.93 -8.77 12.62
C ARG A 202 6.74 -10.14 13.27
N LYS A 203 5.49 -10.60 13.28
CA LYS A 203 5.24 -12.01 13.58
C LYS A 203 5.55 -12.88 12.36
N PRO A 204 5.95 -14.15 12.58
CA PRO A 204 6.08 -15.11 11.48
C PRO A 204 4.76 -15.18 10.74
N PHE A 205 4.74 -14.65 9.52
CA PHE A 205 3.60 -14.75 8.64
C PHE A 205 3.74 -16.05 7.88
N ARG A 206 2.87 -17.03 8.17
CA ARG A 206 2.71 -18.16 7.26
C ARG A 206 2.17 -17.58 5.95
N GLN A 207 2.92 -17.71 4.88
CA GLN A 207 2.39 -17.42 3.56
C GLN A 207 1.07 -18.16 3.45
N LEU A 208 -0.01 -17.45 3.12
CA LEU A 208 -1.32 -18.04 2.93
C LEU A 208 -1.26 -18.91 1.69
N GLU A 209 -0.85 -20.15 1.87
CA GLU A 209 -0.83 -21.13 0.79
C GLU A 209 -2.23 -21.47 0.30
N ASP A 210 -3.25 -21.23 1.12
CA ASP A 210 -4.63 -21.47 0.75
C ASP A 210 -5.59 -20.62 1.60
N PHE A 211 -6.17 -19.59 1.00
CA PHE A 211 -7.21 -18.76 1.63
C PHE A 211 -8.50 -19.55 1.94
N ASN A 212 -8.66 -20.75 1.40
CA ASN A 212 -9.84 -21.58 1.56
C ASN A 212 -9.66 -22.67 2.64
N LYS A 213 -8.46 -22.87 3.18
CA LYS A 213 -8.27 -23.75 4.32
C LYS A 213 -8.94 -23.11 5.54
N LYS A 214 -9.94 -23.81 6.09
CA LYS A 214 -10.51 -23.48 7.41
C LYS A 214 -9.35 -23.35 8.39
N ALA A 215 -9.42 -22.34 9.26
CA ALA A 215 -8.43 -22.10 10.29
C ALA A 215 -8.08 -23.42 10.97
N ASP A 216 -6.85 -23.90 10.71
CA ASP A 216 -6.35 -25.13 11.32
C ASP A 216 -6.33 -24.97 12.85
N SER A 217 -6.43 -26.08 13.56
CA SER A 217 -6.34 -26.15 15.03
C SER A 217 -5.06 -25.51 15.60
N GLU A 218 -4.09 -25.24 14.75
CA GLU A 218 -2.81 -24.59 15.05
C GLU A 218 -2.77 -23.07 14.75
N ALA A 219 -3.88 -22.48 14.33
CA ALA A 219 -3.93 -21.05 14.13
C ALA A 219 -3.60 -20.33 15.46
N ASP A 220 -2.72 -19.33 15.38
CA ASP A 220 -2.38 -18.54 16.56
C ASP A 220 -3.61 -17.80 17.10
N GLU A 221 -3.54 -17.36 18.35
CA GLU A 221 -4.65 -16.69 19.03
C GLU A 221 -5.13 -15.43 18.27
N TYR A 222 -4.20 -14.74 17.59
CA TYR A 222 -4.52 -13.59 16.76
C TYR A 222 -5.39 -13.98 15.56
N THR A 223 -5.02 -15.02 14.84
CA THR A 223 -5.77 -15.50 13.68
C THR A 223 -7.16 -15.99 14.09
N LYS A 224 -7.28 -16.67 15.23
CA LYS A 224 -8.58 -17.09 15.79
C LYS A 224 -9.47 -15.88 16.10
N LYS A 225 -8.96 -14.92 16.84
CA LYS A 225 -9.70 -13.67 17.17
C LYS A 225 -10.09 -12.89 15.93
N TYR A 226 -9.23 -12.87 14.89
CA TYR A 226 -9.54 -12.22 13.62
C TYR A 226 -10.75 -12.88 12.94
N HIS A 227 -10.74 -14.21 12.83
CA HIS A 227 -11.84 -14.95 12.21
C HIS A 227 -13.14 -14.84 13.01
N GLU A 228 -13.08 -14.92 14.34
CA GLU A 228 -14.25 -14.72 15.19
C GLU A 228 -14.90 -13.34 14.99
N LYS A 229 -14.10 -12.29 14.96
CA LYS A 229 -14.61 -10.93 14.75
C LYS A 229 -15.14 -10.70 13.34
N MET A 230 -14.55 -11.31 12.34
CA MET A 230 -15.04 -11.20 10.96
C MET A 230 -16.35 -11.96 10.79
N SER A 231 -16.45 -13.17 11.32
CA SER A 231 -17.70 -13.98 11.29
C SER A 231 -18.85 -13.32 12.06
N ALA A 232 -18.57 -12.68 13.19
CA ALA A 232 -19.57 -11.94 13.96
C ALA A 232 -20.15 -10.73 13.18
N ARG A 233 -19.38 -10.15 12.25
CA ARG A 233 -19.85 -9.07 11.36
C ARG A 233 -20.78 -9.56 10.26
N GLU A 234 -20.60 -10.79 9.78
CA GLU A 234 -21.43 -11.38 8.73
C GLU A 234 -22.81 -11.81 9.24
N GLY A 235 -22.99 -11.96 10.54
CA GLY A 235 -24.24 -12.37 11.20
C GLY A 235 -25.21 -11.25 11.57
N GLY A 236 -24.90 -9.99 11.30
CA GLY A 236 -25.79 -8.85 11.57
C GLY A 236 -26.88 -8.67 10.52
N PRO A 237 -28.09 -8.17 10.87
CA PRO A 237 -29.19 -8.06 9.93
C PRO A 237 -28.91 -6.98 8.87
N GLY A 238 -28.70 -7.42 7.65
CA GLY A 238 -29.03 -6.69 6.41
C GLY A 238 -27.98 -5.79 5.77
N GLU A 239 -27.06 -5.15 6.47
CA GLU A 239 -26.14 -4.16 5.86
C GLU A 239 -24.71 -4.67 5.56
N GLY A 240 -24.33 -5.81 6.13
CA GLY A 240 -23.01 -6.38 5.95
C GLY A 240 -22.77 -7.11 4.63
N ARG A 241 -23.79 -7.52 3.92
CA ARG A 241 -23.66 -8.35 2.70
C ARG A 241 -23.10 -7.59 1.51
N GLU A 242 -23.41 -6.32 1.33
CA GLU A 242 -22.88 -5.54 0.20
C GLU A 242 -21.41 -5.17 0.37
N VAL A 243 -20.98 -4.87 1.59
CA VAL A 243 -19.57 -4.53 1.86
C VAL A 243 -18.68 -5.77 1.83
N ALA A 244 -19.17 -6.91 2.33
CA ALA A 244 -18.46 -8.19 2.26
C ALA A 244 -18.38 -8.71 0.81
N ALA A 245 -19.43 -8.57 0.01
CA ALA A 245 -19.42 -8.92 -1.41
C ALA A 245 -18.50 -8.03 -2.23
N ALA A 246 -18.37 -6.74 -1.90
CA ALA A 246 -17.41 -5.85 -2.51
C ALA A 246 -15.97 -6.20 -2.11
N ALA A 247 -15.71 -6.55 -0.86
CA ALA A 247 -14.39 -6.99 -0.39
C ALA A 247 -13.99 -8.34 -1.02
N LEU A 248 -14.91 -9.29 -1.15
CA LEU A 248 -14.70 -10.57 -1.81
C LEU A 248 -14.50 -10.43 -3.33
N LYS A 249 -15.14 -9.45 -3.98
CA LYS A 249 -14.84 -9.12 -5.38
C LYS A 249 -13.43 -8.59 -5.57
N TYR A 250 -12.88 -7.85 -4.60
CA TYR A 250 -11.49 -7.39 -4.65
C TYR A 250 -10.48 -8.50 -4.36
N VAL A 251 -10.82 -9.46 -3.50
CA VAL A 251 -10.00 -10.66 -3.26
C VAL A 251 -10.08 -11.64 -4.45
N GLY A 252 -11.20 -11.65 -5.20
CA GLY A 252 -11.39 -12.49 -6.37
C GLY A 252 -10.55 -12.12 -7.60
N CYS A 253 -9.89 -10.96 -7.64
CA CYS A 253 -8.96 -10.60 -8.72
C CYS A 253 -7.63 -11.39 -8.69
N PHE A 254 -7.38 -12.21 -7.67
CA PHE A 254 -6.20 -13.07 -7.58
C PHE A 254 -6.42 -14.51 -8.11
N ARG A 255 -7.55 -14.79 -8.75
CA ARG A 255 -7.89 -16.15 -9.21
C ARG A 255 -7.87 -16.30 -10.72
N LEU A 256 -6.95 -15.73 -11.45
CA LEU A 256 -6.89 -15.94 -12.90
C LEU A 256 -5.44 -16.02 -13.39
N GLU A 257 -4.80 -17.18 -13.20
CA GLU A 257 -3.71 -17.59 -14.09
C GLU A 257 -3.48 -19.12 -14.14
N SER A 258 -4.49 -19.94 -13.95
CA SER A 258 -4.35 -21.38 -14.21
C SER A 258 -5.29 -21.96 -15.27
N GLU A 259 -6.10 -21.15 -15.95
CA GLU A 259 -6.93 -21.62 -17.07
C GLU A 259 -6.92 -20.59 -18.21
N LEU A 260 -5.81 -20.47 -18.92
CA LEU A 260 -5.81 -19.95 -20.29
C LEU A 260 -5.87 -21.14 -21.24
N PRO A 261 -6.89 -21.23 -22.10
CA PRO A 261 -6.88 -22.24 -23.16
C PRO A 261 -5.76 -21.93 -24.15
N GLU A 262 -5.07 -23.00 -24.58
CA GLU A 262 -4.04 -22.96 -25.62
C GLU A 262 -4.50 -22.12 -26.82
N GLN A 263 -3.84 -21.01 -27.08
CA GLN A 263 -4.03 -20.25 -28.31
C GLN A 263 -3.46 -21.06 -29.46
N ARG A 264 -4.35 -21.57 -30.31
CA ARG A 264 -3.99 -22.13 -31.62
C ARG A 264 -3.28 -21.03 -32.44
N VAL A 265 -2.04 -21.29 -32.75
CA VAL A 265 -1.28 -20.51 -33.71
C VAL A 265 -1.87 -20.75 -35.09
N TYR A 266 -2.59 -19.78 -35.64
CA TYR A 266 -2.95 -19.77 -37.06
C TYR A 266 -1.72 -19.40 -37.86
N GLY A 267 -1.12 -20.39 -38.49
CA GLY A 267 -0.13 -20.20 -39.52
C GLY A 267 -0.78 -19.58 -40.76
N GLY A 268 -0.56 -18.32 -41.00
CA GLY A 268 -0.90 -17.63 -42.24
C GLY A 268 0.21 -17.83 -43.25
N GLY A 269 -0.02 -18.71 -44.24
CA GLY A 269 0.89 -18.86 -45.37
C GLY A 269 0.95 -17.58 -46.21
N VAL A 270 2.14 -17.13 -46.49
CA VAL A 270 2.42 -16.07 -47.47
C VAL A 270 2.47 -16.73 -48.84
N ALA A 271 1.42 -16.52 -49.65
CA ALA A 271 1.49 -16.82 -51.10
C ALA A 271 2.19 -15.68 -51.81
N GLY A 272 3.27 -16.01 -52.51
CA GLY A 272 3.97 -15.11 -53.37
C GLY A 272 3.14 -14.82 -54.64
N ALA A 273 3.25 -13.58 -55.10
CA ALA A 273 2.91 -13.23 -56.48
C ALA A 273 4.08 -12.42 -57.06
N SER A 274 4.70 -13.01 -58.05
CA SER A 274 5.69 -12.41 -58.93
C SER A 274 4.99 -11.69 -60.09
N ALA A 275 5.71 -10.75 -60.67
CA ALA A 275 5.71 -10.27 -62.08
C ALA A 275 4.75 -9.11 -62.44
N SER A 276 5.21 -8.13 -62.81
CA SER A 276 5.73 -7.46 -64.02
C SER A 276 5.72 -5.95 -63.83
#